data_a519f6a90a54fd6125ccf987034cefd5
#
_entry.id   a519f6a90a54fd6125ccf987034cefd5
#
_cell.length_a   1.000
_cell.length_b   1.000
_cell.length_c   1.000
_cell.angle_alpha   90.00
_cell.angle_beta   90.00
_cell.angle_gamma   90.00
#
_symmetry.space_group_name_H-M   'P 1'
#
loop_
_entity.id
_entity.type
_entity.pdbx_description
1 polymer ?
#
loop_
_entity_poly.entity_id
_entity_poly.type
_entity_poly.pdbx_seq_one_letter_code
_entity_poly.pdbx_strand_id
1 'polypeptide(L)'
;MSNTPQIRFAGFTDAWEQRKLSEISEKVSKKNQDMVVDEVFTNSAEFGIISQRDYFDKDIANSENIDGYYIVEPNDFVYNPRISTLAPFGPVRRNKLDKSGAMSPLYYVFRTHNVDCGYLEYFFKTNRWHSFMHLNGNSGARSDRFAIRDEVFRDMPISMPQDIVEQKKVGDFFSTLELSITLHQRKCDALQKFKKSMLQKMFPQNGESVPEIRFAGFTDAWEQRKVGELTVESSEYTTLEAGFPLLTSSRNGLMYQNEYRGKQTTDSTETMFSIVPLGACTYRHMSDDDVFHLNVNRLEKGLVSREYPVFYASDDNNLDFIVQQINSSAEFRSFCAEQKKGGTRTRLYYKNLCEFQMLIPNTEEQEKIATFLLTLDTLITLHQRKLETLQKMKKSLLQKMFV
;
A
#
# COMPACT_ATOMS: atom_id res chain seq x y z
N MET A 1 36.79 4.60 6.04
CA MET A 1 35.40 4.25 6.42
C MET A 1 35.43 2.89 7.08
N SER A 2 34.55 2.60 8.03
CA SER A 2 34.53 1.28 8.70
C SER A 2 34.15 0.21 7.68
N ASN A 3 34.93 -0.87 7.59
CA ASN A 3 34.60 -2.02 6.73
C ASN A 3 33.64 -3.01 7.43
N THR A 4 32.86 -2.54 8.40
CA THR A 4 31.88 -3.33 9.13
C THR A 4 30.54 -2.62 9.16
N PRO A 5 29.41 -3.31 8.96
CA PRO A 5 28.09 -2.71 9.00
C PRO A 5 27.70 -2.29 10.42
N GLN A 6 26.78 -1.33 10.54
CA GLN A 6 26.27 -0.87 11.84
C GLN A 6 25.45 -1.94 12.57
N ILE A 7 24.74 -2.79 11.80
CA ILE A 7 23.96 -3.92 12.31
C ILE A 7 24.48 -5.19 11.63
N ARG A 8 24.79 -6.20 12.42
CA ARG A 8 25.36 -7.47 11.97
C ARG A 8 24.80 -8.63 12.77
N PHE A 9 24.75 -9.80 12.20
CA PHE A 9 24.40 -11.01 12.94
C PHE A 9 25.46 -11.36 13.97
N ALA A 10 25.03 -11.85 15.13
CA ALA A 10 25.96 -12.30 16.16
C ALA A 10 26.81 -13.48 15.67
N GLY A 11 28.08 -13.51 16.11
CA GLY A 11 29.04 -14.56 15.76
C GLY A 11 29.95 -14.23 14.58
N PHE A 12 29.75 -13.09 13.89
CA PHE A 12 30.64 -12.62 12.82
C PHE A 12 31.38 -11.36 13.28
N THR A 13 32.72 -11.40 13.27
CA THR A 13 33.59 -10.32 13.76
C THR A 13 34.54 -9.79 12.71
N ASP A 14 34.87 -10.59 11.69
CA ASP A 14 35.89 -10.24 10.68
C ASP A 14 35.43 -9.04 9.84
N ALA A 15 36.37 -8.16 9.49
CA ALA A 15 36.10 -7.05 8.60
C ALA A 15 35.60 -7.57 7.23
N TRP A 16 34.65 -6.85 6.66
CA TRP A 16 34.24 -7.13 5.29
C TRP A 16 35.34 -6.78 4.31
N GLU A 17 35.45 -7.54 3.26
CA GLU A 17 36.35 -7.28 2.15
C GLU A 17 35.67 -6.48 1.04
N GLN A 18 36.47 -5.84 0.20
CA GLN A 18 36.00 -5.20 -1.02
C GLN A 18 36.57 -5.94 -2.23
N ARG A 19 35.70 -6.47 -3.07
CA ARG A 19 36.07 -7.18 -4.30
C ARG A 19 35.46 -6.48 -5.51
N LYS A 20 36.17 -6.55 -6.63
CA LYS A 20 35.61 -6.08 -7.90
C LYS A 20 34.49 -7.02 -8.35
N LEU A 21 33.46 -6.47 -9.01
CA LEU A 21 32.40 -7.29 -9.61
C LEU A 21 32.97 -8.35 -10.55
N SER A 22 34.04 -8.05 -11.28
CA SER A 22 34.77 -8.99 -12.16
C SER A 22 35.44 -10.16 -11.45
N GLU A 23 35.70 -10.07 -10.14
CA GLU A 23 36.29 -11.16 -9.35
C GLU A 23 35.26 -12.13 -8.81
N ILE A 24 33.98 -11.75 -8.85
CA ILE A 24 32.87 -12.55 -8.35
C ILE A 24 31.80 -12.82 -9.40
N SER A 25 32.05 -12.42 -10.65
CA SER A 25 31.11 -12.66 -11.75
C SER A 25 31.80 -12.69 -13.11
N GLU A 26 31.16 -13.35 -14.05
CA GLU A 26 31.52 -13.36 -15.47
C GLU A 26 30.38 -12.84 -16.34
N LYS A 27 30.72 -12.20 -17.46
CA LYS A 27 29.72 -11.73 -18.42
C LYS A 27 29.09 -12.92 -19.15
N VAL A 28 27.77 -12.97 -19.18
CA VAL A 28 27.05 -13.94 -20.01
C VAL A 28 27.09 -13.46 -21.46
N SER A 29 27.71 -14.27 -22.33
CA SER A 29 27.85 -14.00 -23.77
C SER A 29 27.07 -14.96 -24.65
N LYS A 30 26.47 -16.00 -24.05
CA LYS A 30 25.68 -17.03 -24.77
C LYS A 30 24.44 -16.39 -25.39
N LYS A 31 24.36 -16.45 -26.72
CA LYS A 31 23.24 -15.94 -27.50
C LYS A 31 22.25 -17.02 -27.83
N ASN A 32 21.03 -16.62 -28.12
CA ASN A 32 19.91 -17.50 -28.47
C ASN A 32 19.91 -17.90 -29.96
N GLN A 33 21.10 -18.19 -30.52
CA GLN A 33 21.29 -18.44 -31.97
C GLN A 33 20.43 -19.58 -32.51
N ASP A 34 20.21 -20.62 -31.68
CA ASP A 34 19.41 -21.78 -32.05
C ASP A 34 17.92 -21.64 -31.67
N MET A 35 17.48 -20.45 -31.28
CA MET A 35 16.11 -20.16 -30.84
C MET A 35 15.60 -21.14 -29.75
N VAL A 36 16.52 -21.57 -28.87
CA VAL A 36 16.24 -22.55 -27.79
C VAL A 36 15.27 -21.98 -26.75
N VAL A 37 15.22 -20.66 -26.63
CA VAL A 37 14.38 -19.94 -25.70
C VAL A 37 13.49 -19.00 -26.50
N ASP A 38 12.18 -19.14 -26.37
CA ASP A 38 11.16 -18.35 -27.05
C ASP A 38 10.59 -17.23 -26.16
N GLU A 39 10.77 -17.33 -24.85
CA GLU A 39 10.27 -16.34 -23.91
C GLU A 39 11.23 -15.17 -23.75
N VAL A 40 10.74 -13.96 -23.98
CA VAL A 40 11.52 -12.73 -23.84
C VAL A 40 11.30 -12.12 -22.46
N PHE A 41 12.40 -11.82 -21.77
CA PHE A 41 12.41 -11.16 -20.48
C PHE A 41 12.67 -9.66 -20.61
N THR A 42 12.16 -8.92 -19.64
CA THR A 42 12.52 -7.51 -19.39
C THR A 42 12.97 -7.35 -17.94
N ASN A 43 13.84 -6.36 -17.69
CA ASN A 43 14.27 -5.99 -16.34
C ASN A 43 13.63 -4.67 -15.94
N SER A 44 12.58 -4.74 -15.14
CA SER A 44 11.86 -3.59 -14.57
C SER A 44 12.49 -3.13 -13.25
N ALA A 45 12.54 -1.82 -13.03
CA ALA A 45 12.96 -1.25 -11.75
C ALA A 45 12.03 -1.67 -10.60
N GLU A 46 10.74 -1.81 -10.88
CA GLU A 46 9.69 -2.13 -9.91
C GLU A 46 9.51 -3.64 -9.73
N PHE A 47 9.34 -4.38 -10.83
CA PHE A 47 8.94 -5.79 -10.81
C PHE A 47 10.13 -6.75 -10.93
N GLY A 48 11.35 -6.26 -11.21
CA GLY A 48 12.51 -7.10 -11.46
C GLY A 48 12.49 -7.72 -12.85
N ILE A 49 13.04 -8.96 -12.96
CA ILE A 49 13.03 -9.70 -14.21
C ILE A 49 11.69 -10.43 -14.34
N ILE A 50 10.96 -10.12 -15.40
CA ILE A 50 9.64 -10.67 -15.71
C ILE A 50 9.52 -10.95 -17.20
N SER A 51 8.53 -11.77 -17.58
CA SER A 51 8.17 -11.97 -18.98
C SER A 51 7.71 -10.65 -19.61
N GLN A 52 8.16 -10.38 -20.83
CA GLN A 52 7.69 -9.21 -21.57
C GLN A 52 6.18 -9.27 -21.84
N ARG A 53 5.62 -10.45 -22.04
CA ARG A 53 4.18 -10.67 -22.24
C ARG A 53 3.36 -10.29 -21.01
N ASP A 54 3.91 -10.53 -19.82
CA ASP A 54 3.24 -10.16 -18.55
C ASP A 54 3.35 -8.66 -18.23
N TYR A 55 4.31 -7.96 -18.86
CA TYR A 55 4.58 -6.55 -18.59
C TYR A 55 3.91 -5.60 -19.59
N PHE A 56 3.79 -6.02 -20.84
CA PHE A 56 3.22 -5.22 -21.92
C PHE A 56 2.00 -5.95 -22.48
N ASP A 57 0.89 -5.26 -22.69
CA ASP A 57 -0.33 -5.80 -23.31
C ASP A 57 -0.14 -6.20 -24.79
N LYS A 58 1.06 -6.07 -25.34
CA LYS A 58 1.43 -6.40 -26.73
C LYS A 58 2.81 -7.04 -26.77
N ASP A 59 2.99 -8.01 -27.65
CA ASP A 59 4.32 -8.54 -28.00
C ASP A 59 5.16 -7.43 -28.65
N ILE A 60 6.11 -6.86 -27.87
CA ILE A 60 7.04 -5.81 -28.35
C ILE A 60 8.22 -6.42 -29.10
N ALA A 61 8.64 -7.65 -28.72
CA ALA A 61 9.66 -8.39 -29.43
C ALA A 61 9.00 -9.28 -30.48
N ASN A 62 9.29 -9.04 -31.77
CA ASN A 62 9.03 -10.03 -32.80
C ASN A 62 9.84 -11.29 -32.47
N SER A 63 9.16 -12.41 -32.29
CA SER A 63 9.80 -13.72 -32.06
C SER A 63 10.84 -14.08 -33.13
N GLU A 64 10.81 -13.44 -34.27
CA GLU A 64 11.72 -13.65 -35.42
C GLU A 64 13.10 -12.99 -35.25
N ASN A 65 13.35 -12.15 -34.23
CA ASN A 65 14.59 -11.35 -34.08
C ASN A 65 15.25 -11.49 -32.70
N ILE A 66 15.09 -12.63 -32.04
CA ILE A 66 15.67 -12.86 -30.70
C ILE A 66 16.93 -13.77 -30.74
N ASP A 67 17.40 -14.12 -31.90
CA ASP A 67 18.66 -14.89 -32.13
C ASP A 67 19.88 -14.18 -31.57
N GLY A 68 19.92 -12.86 -31.66
CA GLY A 68 20.96 -12.00 -31.10
C GLY A 68 20.84 -11.74 -29.59
N TYR A 69 19.77 -12.16 -28.92
CA TYR A 69 19.53 -11.94 -27.50
C TYR A 69 20.37 -12.87 -26.62
N TYR A 70 20.69 -12.41 -25.40
CA TYR A 70 21.38 -13.25 -24.42
C TYR A 70 20.42 -14.22 -23.75
N ILE A 71 20.86 -15.46 -23.48
CA ILE A 71 20.13 -16.41 -22.65
C ILE A 71 20.43 -16.11 -21.18
N VAL A 72 19.42 -15.70 -20.44
CA VAL A 72 19.47 -15.45 -19.00
C VAL A 72 18.92 -16.67 -18.27
N GLU A 73 19.77 -17.36 -17.53
CA GLU A 73 19.40 -18.53 -16.74
C GLU A 73 18.94 -18.13 -15.32
N PRO A 74 18.29 -19.04 -14.57
CA PRO A 74 17.96 -18.78 -13.16
C PRO A 74 19.21 -18.35 -12.38
N ASN A 75 19.08 -17.34 -11.53
CA ASN A 75 20.13 -16.67 -10.74
C ASN A 75 21.13 -15.80 -11.51
N ASP A 76 21.07 -15.72 -12.83
CA ASP A 76 21.83 -14.68 -13.56
C ASP A 76 21.32 -13.29 -13.17
N PHE A 77 22.23 -12.32 -13.20
CA PHE A 77 21.94 -10.91 -12.94
C PHE A 77 21.89 -10.12 -14.23
N VAL A 78 21.00 -9.14 -14.28
CA VAL A 78 20.83 -8.25 -15.43
C VAL A 78 20.88 -6.80 -14.96
N TYR A 79 21.80 -6.03 -15.52
CA TYR A 79 21.81 -4.58 -15.40
C TYR A 79 21.08 -3.97 -16.60
N ASN A 80 20.07 -3.17 -16.33
CA ASN A 80 19.35 -2.37 -17.33
C ASN A 80 19.80 -0.90 -17.20
N PRO A 81 20.43 -0.31 -18.22
CA PRO A 81 20.88 1.07 -18.14
C PRO A 81 19.76 2.12 -18.13
N ARG A 82 18.50 1.71 -18.31
CA ARG A 82 17.37 2.64 -18.33
C ARG A 82 17.12 3.21 -16.93
N ILE A 83 17.19 4.54 -16.83
CA ILE A 83 17.00 5.27 -15.58
C ILE A 83 15.53 5.55 -15.31
N SER A 84 15.18 5.62 -14.02
CA SER A 84 13.86 5.98 -13.54
C SER A 84 13.96 6.59 -12.14
N THR A 85 12.88 7.14 -11.62
CA THR A 85 12.82 7.65 -10.25
C THR A 85 13.18 6.57 -9.22
N LEU A 86 12.81 5.30 -9.49
CA LEU A 86 13.11 4.16 -8.61
C LEU A 86 14.54 3.62 -8.79
N ALA A 87 15.18 3.88 -9.93
CA ALA A 87 16.52 3.39 -10.26
C ALA A 87 17.29 4.47 -11.03
N PRO A 88 17.90 5.45 -10.33
CA PRO A 88 18.57 6.60 -10.96
C PRO A 88 19.79 6.23 -11.80
N PHE A 89 20.39 5.06 -11.59
CA PHE A 89 21.50 4.50 -12.38
C PHE A 89 21.11 3.24 -13.17
N GLY A 90 19.80 2.96 -13.27
CA GLY A 90 19.26 1.73 -13.82
C GLY A 90 19.24 0.59 -12.78
N PRO A 91 18.31 -0.37 -12.90
CA PRO A 91 18.21 -1.48 -11.97
C PRO A 91 19.19 -2.61 -12.30
N VAL A 92 19.79 -3.21 -11.26
CA VAL A 92 20.42 -4.52 -11.31
C VAL A 92 19.49 -5.53 -10.62
N ARG A 93 19.08 -6.58 -11.32
CA ARG A 93 18.14 -7.57 -10.81
C ARG A 93 18.61 -8.99 -11.11
N ARG A 94 18.32 -9.91 -10.20
CA ARG A 94 18.56 -11.35 -10.36
C ARG A 94 17.35 -12.00 -11.03
N ASN A 95 17.59 -12.94 -11.94
CA ASN A 95 16.54 -13.81 -12.45
C ASN A 95 16.08 -14.76 -11.33
N LYS A 96 14.90 -14.50 -10.80
CA LYS A 96 14.24 -15.33 -9.75
C LYS A 96 13.16 -16.25 -10.33
N LEU A 97 13.03 -16.26 -11.66
CA LEU A 97 12.15 -17.19 -12.33
C LEU A 97 12.84 -18.55 -12.42
N ASP A 98 12.06 -19.62 -12.28
CA ASP A 98 12.58 -20.99 -12.37
C ASP A 98 12.79 -21.45 -13.83
N LYS A 99 13.02 -20.48 -14.73
CA LYS A 99 13.18 -20.69 -16.17
C LYS A 99 14.19 -19.71 -16.78
N SER A 100 14.72 -20.11 -17.93
CA SER A 100 15.54 -19.24 -18.76
C SER A 100 14.69 -18.39 -19.70
N GLY A 101 15.22 -17.24 -20.11
CA GLY A 101 14.57 -16.34 -21.06
C GLY A 101 15.56 -15.57 -21.90
N ALA A 102 15.11 -15.06 -23.04
CA ALA A 102 15.89 -14.22 -23.93
C ALA A 102 15.87 -12.75 -23.48
N MET A 103 17.05 -12.13 -23.34
CA MET A 103 17.21 -10.73 -22.89
C MET A 103 17.92 -9.91 -23.96
N SER A 104 17.39 -8.71 -24.22
CA SER A 104 17.94 -7.78 -25.20
C SER A 104 19.44 -7.52 -24.95
N PRO A 105 20.29 -7.44 -26.02
CA PRO A 105 21.69 -7.14 -25.90
C PRO A 105 22.01 -5.72 -25.42
N LEU A 106 20.99 -4.89 -25.25
CA LEU A 106 21.11 -3.56 -24.60
C LEU A 106 21.37 -3.65 -23.11
N TYR A 107 21.16 -4.82 -22.49
CA TYR A 107 21.37 -5.08 -21.08
C TYR A 107 22.71 -5.79 -20.85
N TYR A 108 23.33 -5.51 -19.72
CA TYR A 108 24.51 -6.24 -19.30
C TYR A 108 24.08 -7.43 -18.42
N VAL A 109 24.33 -8.65 -18.90
CA VAL A 109 24.01 -9.90 -18.22
C VAL A 109 25.27 -10.51 -17.64
N PHE A 110 25.21 -10.93 -16.37
CA PHE A 110 26.35 -11.57 -15.71
C PHE A 110 25.91 -12.69 -14.77
N ARG A 111 26.77 -13.71 -14.66
CA ARG A 111 26.63 -14.85 -13.77
C ARG A 111 27.61 -14.73 -12.64
N THR A 112 27.19 -15.02 -11.41
CA THR A 112 28.02 -14.89 -10.22
C THR A 112 28.68 -16.21 -9.84
N HIS A 113 29.85 -16.11 -9.21
CA HIS A 113 30.58 -17.20 -8.59
C HIS A 113 31.23 -16.70 -7.31
N ASN A 114 31.46 -17.58 -6.33
CA ASN A 114 32.10 -17.26 -5.04
C ASN A 114 31.44 -16.14 -4.24
N VAL A 115 30.15 -15.91 -4.46
CA VAL A 115 29.32 -14.96 -3.72
C VAL A 115 27.89 -15.52 -3.62
N ASP A 116 27.23 -15.28 -2.51
CA ASP A 116 25.82 -15.64 -2.37
C ASP A 116 24.94 -14.71 -3.23
N CYS A 117 24.12 -15.30 -4.11
CA CYS A 117 23.25 -14.57 -5.01
C CYS A 117 22.21 -13.71 -4.27
N GLY A 118 21.71 -14.20 -3.12
CA GLY A 118 20.78 -13.47 -2.27
C GLY A 118 21.43 -12.23 -1.67
N TYR A 119 22.66 -12.35 -1.15
CA TYR A 119 23.44 -11.23 -0.66
C TYR A 119 23.62 -10.16 -1.74
N LEU A 120 24.11 -10.56 -2.91
CA LEU A 120 24.40 -9.64 -4.00
C LEU A 120 23.10 -8.97 -4.53
N GLU A 121 21.98 -9.68 -4.59
CA GLU A 121 20.69 -9.11 -4.93
C GLU A 121 20.33 -7.95 -4.00
N TYR A 122 20.53 -8.11 -2.69
CA TYR A 122 20.21 -7.05 -1.73
C TYR A 122 21.25 -5.94 -1.68
N PHE A 123 22.52 -6.23 -1.95
CA PHE A 123 23.52 -5.19 -2.16
C PHE A 123 23.09 -4.22 -3.27
N PHE A 124 22.64 -4.72 -4.41
CA PHE A 124 22.14 -3.89 -5.52
C PHE A 124 20.79 -3.18 -5.23
N LYS A 125 20.09 -3.55 -4.17
CA LYS A 125 18.91 -2.80 -3.67
C LYS A 125 19.31 -1.64 -2.74
N THR A 126 20.58 -1.52 -2.37
CA THR A 126 21.12 -0.37 -1.63
C THR A 126 21.59 0.73 -2.58
N ASN A 127 22.01 1.86 -2.02
CA ASN A 127 22.67 2.94 -2.77
C ASN A 127 24.20 2.89 -2.66
N ARG A 128 24.80 1.81 -2.13
CA ARG A 128 26.25 1.71 -1.89
C ARG A 128 27.08 1.76 -3.17
N TRP A 129 26.56 1.27 -4.26
CA TRP A 129 27.20 1.27 -5.58
C TRP A 129 26.92 2.54 -6.41
N HIS A 130 26.01 3.41 -5.96
CA HIS A 130 25.60 4.61 -6.70
C HIS A 130 26.75 5.62 -6.86
N SER A 131 27.60 5.80 -5.84
CA SER A 131 28.74 6.71 -5.90
C SER A 131 29.73 6.28 -6.99
N PHE A 132 29.98 4.97 -7.11
CA PHE A 132 30.82 4.43 -8.18
C PHE A 132 30.22 4.73 -9.55
N MET A 133 28.92 4.49 -9.73
CA MET A 133 28.24 4.81 -11.00
C MET A 133 28.34 6.28 -11.35
N HIS A 134 28.07 7.15 -10.39
CA HIS A 134 28.13 8.60 -10.58
C HIS A 134 29.52 9.09 -11.03
N LEU A 135 30.59 8.52 -10.48
CA LEU A 135 31.98 8.91 -10.81
C LEU A 135 32.45 8.34 -12.14
N ASN A 136 31.92 7.23 -12.62
CA ASN A 136 32.46 6.45 -13.73
C ASN A 136 31.54 6.37 -14.96
N GLY A 137 30.36 6.97 -14.89
CA GLY A 137 29.42 7.01 -16.00
C GLY A 137 28.76 8.37 -16.15
N ASN A 138 27.89 8.51 -17.11
CA ASN A 138 27.11 9.72 -17.33
C ASN A 138 25.69 9.39 -17.83
N SER A 139 24.78 10.36 -17.69
CA SER A 139 23.50 10.33 -18.40
C SER A 139 23.79 10.64 -19.86
N GLY A 140 23.74 9.63 -20.74
CA GLY A 140 24.00 9.79 -22.17
C GLY A 140 23.14 10.88 -22.82
N ALA A 141 23.39 11.18 -24.06
CA ALA A 141 22.68 12.22 -24.84
C ALA A 141 21.17 12.05 -24.91
N ARG A 142 20.67 10.83 -24.68
CA ARG A 142 19.27 10.52 -24.41
C ARG A 142 19.13 10.38 -22.88
N SER A 143 18.54 11.35 -22.23
CA SER A 143 18.39 11.45 -20.77
C SER A 143 17.62 10.29 -20.09
N ASP A 144 17.25 9.22 -20.83
CA ASP A 144 16.54 8.04 -20.35
C ASP A 144 17.45 6.84 -20.01
N ARG A 145 18.78 6.94 -20.31
CA ARG A 145 19.75 5.86 -20.07
C ARG A 145 21.03 6.37 -19.43
N PHE A 146 21.56 5.56 -18.53
CA PHE A 146 22.86 5.76 -17.92
C PHE A 146 23.94 5.06 -18.77
N ALA A 147 24.94 5.81 -19.21
CA ALA A 147 26.02 5.30 -20.03
C ALA A 147 27.23 4.95 -19.15
N ILE A 148 27.58 3.68 -19.11
CA ILE A 148 28.80 3.14 -18.50
C ILE A 148 29.33 2.03 -19.40
N ARG A 149 30.66 1.97 -19.57
CA ARG A 149 31.29 0.89 -20.34
C ARG A 149 31.32 -0.40 -19.52
N ASP A 150 31.19 -1.53 -20.19
CA ASP A 150 31.15 -2.87 -19.55
C ASP A 150 32.40 -3.13 -18.69
N GLU A 151 33.60 -2.75 -19.19
CA GLU A 151 34.85 -2.94 -18.46
C GLU A 151 34.85 -2.12 -17.15
N VAL A 152 34.34 -0.89 -17.22
CA VAL A 152 34.24 -0.01 -16.04
C VAL A 152 33.18 -0.53 -15.08
N PHE A 153 32.02 -0.99 -15.55
CA PHE A 153 30.98 -1.60 -14.70
C PHE A 153 31.51 -2.82 -13.94
N ARG A 154 32.33 -3.64 -14.58
CA ARG A 154 32.96 -4.82 -13.97
C ARG A 154 33.99 -4.46 -12.87
N ASP A 155 34.56 -3.25 -12.89
CA ASP A 155 35.47 -2.77 -11.84
C ASP A 155 34.75 -2.23 -10.61
N MET A 156 33.41 -2.28 -10.59
CA MET A 156 32.60 -1.83 -9.44
C MET A 156 33.02 -2.55 -8.16
N PRO A 157 33.36 -1.81 -7.10
CA PRO A 157 33.72 -2.39 -5.81
C PRO A 157 32.45 -2.86 -5.08
N ILE A 158 32.47 -4.11 -4.67
CA ILE A 158 31.42 -4.78 -3.89
C ILE A 158 31.97 -5.04 -2.50
N SER A 159 31.43 -4.35 -1.48
CA SER A 159 31.76 -4.65 -0.09
C SER A 159 30.93 -5.86 0.36
N MET A 160 31.59 -6.87 0.91
CA MET A 160 30.94 -8.14 1.25
C MET A 160 31.61 -8.85 2.43
N PRO A 161 30.88 -9.64 3.23
CA PRO A 161 31.48 -10.56 4.19
C PRO A 161 32.41 -11.54 3.49
N GLN A 162 33.55 -11.85 4.12
CA GLN A 162 34.44 -12.94 3.65
C GLN A 162 33.78 -14.32 3.82
N ASP A 163 33.00 -14.48 4.90
CA ASP A 163 32.30 -15.74 5.18
C ASP A 163 31.00 -15.83 4.37
N ILE A 164 30.93 -16.83 3.50
CA ILE A 164 29.74 -17.14 2.68
C ILE A 164 28.50 -17.47 3.53
N VAL A 165 28.69 -17.97 4.76
CA VAL A 165 27.58 -18.24 5.69
C VAL A 165 26.94 -16.94 6.14
N GLU A 166 27.75 -15.89 6.40
CA GLU A 166 27.21 -14.58 6.72
C GLU A 166 26.47 -13.96 5.53
N GLN A 167 27.07 -14.03 4.33
CA GLN A 167 26.40 -13.56 3.11
C GLN A 167 25.01 -14.20 2.95
N LYS A 168 24.96 -15.54 3.08
CA LYS A 168 23.69 -16.27 2.99
C LYS A 168 22.69 -15.84 4.05
N LYS A 169 23.13 -15.68 5.33
CA LYS A 169 22.23 -15.21 6.39
C LYS A 169 21.64 -13.83 6.09
N VAL A 170 22.43 -12.92 5.53
CA VAL A 170 21.94 -11.58 5.12
C VAL A 170 20.93 -11.71 3.98
N GLY A 171 21.25 -12.49 2.95
CA GLY A 171 20.36 -12.76 1.81
C GLY A 171 19.04 -13.38 2.23
N ASP A 172 19.08 -14.46 3.01
CA ASP A 172 17.89 -15.18 3.51
C ASP A 172 17.02 -14.30 4.41
N PHE A 173 17.64 -13.48 5.27
CA PHE A 173 16.92 -12.56 6.13
C PHE A 173 16.09 -11.55 5.32
N PHE A 174 16.69 -10.88 4.35
CA PHE A 174 15.96 -9.91 3.53
C PHE A 174 14.93 -10.59 2.62
N SER A 175 15.22 -11.79 2.13
CA SER A 175 14.25 -12.59 1.34
C SER A 175 13.02 -12.94 2.17
N THR A 176 13.21 -13.39 3.41
CA THR A 176 12.13 -13.67 4.37
C THR A 176 11.32 -12.42 4.68
N LEU A 177 12.00 -11.28 4.86
CA LEU A 177 11.34 -10.01 5.12
C LEU A 177 10.51 -9.53 3.92
N GLU A 178 11.01 -9.67 2.69
CA GLU A 178 10.25 -9.38 1.46
C GLU A 178 9.03 -10.29 1.29
N LEU A 179 9.19 -11.59 1.58
CA LEU A 179 8.08 -12.52 1.55
C LEU A 179 6.99 -12.11 2.54
N SER A 180 7.38 -11.76 3.78
CA SER A 180 6.43 -11.29 4.80
C SER A 180 5.68 -10.02 4.35
N ILE A 181 6.38 -9.04 3.76
CA ILE A 181 5.78 -7.83 3.20
C ILE A 181 4.75 -8.19 2.12
N THR A 182 5.13 -9.07 1.19
CA THR A 182 4.25 -9.50 0.09
C THR A 182 3.01 -10.23 0.60
N LEU A 183 3.16 -11.10 1.61
CA LEU A 183 2.03 -11.83 2.20
C LEU A 183 1.06 -10.89 2.92
N HIS A 184 1.58 -9.91 3.69
CA HIS A 184 0.72 -8.92 4.34
C HIS A 184 0.00 -8.03 3.33
N GLN A 185 0.67 -7.61 2.23
CA GLN A 185 0.02 -6.85 1.16
C GLN A 185 -1.12 -7.63 0.52
N ARG A 186 -0.86 -8.88 0.09
CA ARG A 186 -1.88 -9.75 -0.50
C ARG A 186 -3.06 -9.98 0.45
N LYS A 187 -2.79 -10.10 1.76
CA LYS A 187 -3.85 -10.27 2.76
C LYS A 187 -4.70 -9.01 2.91
N CYS A 188 -4.07 -7.81 2.91
CA CYS A 188 -4.81 -6.54 2.90
C CYS A 188 -5.73 -6.44 1.68
N ASP A 189 -5.19 -6.69 0.48
CA ASP A 189 -5.95 -6.59 -0.77
C ASP A 189 -7.12 -7.58 -0.80
N ALA A 190 -6.88 -8.81 -0.36
CA ALA A 190 -7.91 -9.85 -0.28
C ALA A 190 -9.03 -9.49 0.72
N LEU A 191 -8.67 -8.99 1.91
CA LEU A 191 -9.63 -8.57 2.93
C LEU A 191 -10.45 -7.35 2.48
N GLN A 192 -9.83 -6.38 1.80
CA GLN A 192 -10.53 -5.22 1.24
C GLN A 192 -11.54 -5.63 0.16
N LYS A 193 -11.13 -6.51 -0.77
CA LYS A 193 -12.03 -7.06 -1.81
C LYS A 193 -13.17 -7.85 -1.17
N PHE A 194 -12.88 -8.67 -0.18
CA PHE A 194 -13.87 -9.44 0.55
C PHE A 194 -14.88 -8.54 1.28
N LYS A 195 -14.39 -7.53 2.05
CA LYS A 195 -15.26 -6.55 2.69
C LYS A 195 -16.17 -5.84 1.70
N LYS A 196 -15.61 -5.38 0.56
CA LYS A 196 -16.39 -4.73 -0.49
C LYS A 196 -17.50 -5.64 -1.02
N SER A 197 -17.21 -6.92 -1.24
CA SER A 197 -18.23 -7.91 -1.67
C SER A 197 -19.29 -8.12 -0.59
N MET A 198 -18.89 -8.21 0.69
CA MET A 198 -19.86 -8.37 1.80
C MET A 198 -20.76 -7.15 1.94
N LEU A 199 -20.24 -5.94 1.82
CA LEU A 199 -21.05 -4.71 1.83
C LEU A 199 -22.08 -4.67 0.69
N GLN A 200 -21.78 -5.27 -0.48
CA GLN A 200 -22.73 -5.37 -1.58
C GLN A 200 -23.80 -6.45 -1.37
N LYS A 201 -23.46 -7.55 -0.66
CA LYS A 201 -24.30 -8.74 -0.58
C LYS A 201 -25.07 -8.88 0.74
N MET A 202 -24.57 -8.26 1.82
CA MET A 202 -25.20 -8.30 3.14
C MET A 202 -26.17 -7.15 3.40
N PHE A 203 -26.29 -6.21 2.46
CA PHE A 203 -27.34 -5.19 2.46
C PHE A 203 -28.25 -5.38 1.25
N PRO A 204 -29.57 -5.20 1.39
CA PRO A 204 -30.51 -5.30 0.28
C PRO A 204 -30.14 -4.34 -0.85
N GLN A 205 -30.28 -4.77 -2.08
CA GLN A 205 -29.98 -3.99 -3.29
C GLN A 205 -31.21 -3.96 -4.22
N ASN A 206 -31.23 -3.00 -5.13
CA ASN A 206 -32.21 -2.96 -6.23
C ASN A 206 -33.70 -3.02 -5.79
N GLY A 207 -34.03 -2.47 -4.61
CA GLY A 207 -35.41 -2.46 -4.09
C GLY A 207 -35.86 -3.76 -3.42
N GLU A 208 -34.98 -4.74 -3.29
CA GLU A 208 -35.25 -5.94 -2.50
C GLU A 208 -35.29 -5.60 -1.01
N SER A 209 -36.09 -6.34 -0.23
CA SER A 209 -36.17 -6.20 1.23
C SER A 209 -35.35 -7.23 2.00
N VAL A 210 -34.61 -8.08 1.29
CA VAL A 210 -33.79 -9.15 1.84
C VAL A 210 -32.41 -9.13 1.17
N PRO A 211 -31.30 -9.20 1.91
CA PRO A 211 -29.95 -9.25 1.32
C PRO A 211 -29.65 -10.62 0.70
N GLU A 212 -28.70 -10.65 -0.26
CA GLU A 212 -28.24 -11.89 -0.92
C GLU A 212 -27.55 -12.84 0.06
N ILE A 213 -26.74 -12.30 0.97
CA ILE A 213 -26.03 -13.07 2.01
C ILE A 213 -26.54 -12.63 3.38
N ARG A 214 -26.92 -13.60 4.21
CA ARG A 214 -27.49 -13.39 5.52
C ARG A 214 -26.97 -14.43 6.52
N PHE A 215 -26.86 -14.07 7.78
CA PHE A 215 -26.56 -15.03 8.83
C PHE A 215 -27.70 -16.05 8.98
N ALA A 216 -27.34 -17.28 9.31
CA ALA A 216 -28.33 -18.32 9.54
C ALA A 216 -29.29 -17.96 10.72
N GLY A 217 -30.55 -18.24 10.54
CA GLY A 217 -31.60 -18.00 11.55
C GLY A 217 -32.39 -16.70 11.34
N PHE A 218 -32.02 -15.84 10.40
CA PHE A 218 -32.78 -14.64 10.05
C PHE A 218 -33.51 -14.84 8.72
N THR A 219 -34.83 -14.72 8.73
CA THR A 219 -35.68 -14.95 7.55
C THR A 219 -36.59 -13.77 7.24
N ASP A 220 -36.92 -12.93 8.24
CA ASP A 220 -37.86 -11.84 8.10
C ASP A 220 -37.34 -10.74 7.14
N ALA A 221 -38.25 -10.17 6.37
CA ALA A 221 -37.92 -9.04 5.52
C ALA A 221 -37.46 -7.83 6.37
N TRP A 222 -36.51 -7.06 5.87
CA TRP A 222 -36.11 -5.84 6.54
C TRP A 222 -37.18 -4.77 6.41
N GLU A 223 -37.31 -3.94 7.43
CA GLU A 223 -38.28 -2.86 7.48
C GLU A 223 -37.68 -1.55 6.97
N GLN A 224 -38.46 -0.79 6.22
CA GLN A 224 -38.04 0.54 5.76
C GLN A 224 -38.30 1.56 6.89
N ARG A 225 -37.23 2.25 7.31
CA ARG A 225 -37.26 3.25 8.38
C ARG A 225 -36.47 4.50 7.97
N LYS A 226 -36.89 5.66 8.47
CA LYS A 226 -36.14 6.91 8.34
C LYS A 226 -34.96 6.93 9.31
N VAL A 227 -33.82 7.51 8.90
CA VAL A 227 -32.64 7.68 9.79
C VAL A 227 -33.01 8.46 11.05
N GLY A 228 -33.92 9.44 10.96
CA GLY A 228 -34.39 10.20 12.11
C GLY A 228 -35.17 9.39 13.17
N GLU A 229 -35.69 8.19 12.80
CA GLU A 229 -36.29 7.26 13.75
C GLU A 229 -35.27 6.35 14.43
N LEU A 230 -34.11 6.22 13.81
CA LEU A 230 -33.04 5.30 14.23
C LEU A 230 -31.91 6.00 14.98
N THR A 231 -31.89 7.35 14.97
CA THR A 231 -30.80 8.13 15.55
C THR A 231 -31.28 9.33 16.31
N VAL A 232 -30.46 9.80 17.24
CA VAL A 232 -30.73 10.99 18.09
C VAL A 232 -29.57 11.95 18.02
N GLU A 233 -29.82 13.23 17.70
CA GLU A 233 -28.80 14.28 17.63
C GLU A 233 -28.31 14.67 19.03
N SER A 234 -26.99 14.88 19.14
CA SER A 234 -26.37 15.51 20.30
C SER A 234 -26.06 16.97 20.00
N SER A 235 -26.52 17.87 20.86
CA SER A 235 -26.31 19.31 20.76
C SER A 235 -25.42 19.85 21.88
N GLU A 236 -24.37 19.09 22.23
CA GLU A 236 -23.40 19.52 23.24
C GLU A 236 -22.27 20.31 22.62
N TYR A 237 -21.99 21.50 23.16
CA TYR A 237 -20.96 22.39 22.66
C TYR A 237 -20.04 22.85 23.78
N THR A 238 -18.77 23.13 23.42
CA THR A 238 -17.80 23.71 24.33
C THR A 238 -16.72 24.48 23.54
N THR A 239 -15.84 25.15 24.25
CA THR A 239 -14.65 25.80 23.69
C THR A 239 -13.41 24.91 23.85
N LEU A 240 -12.26 25.37 23.34
CA LEU A 240 -10.97 24.69 23.53
C LEU A 240 -10.53 24.62 25.00
N GLU A 241 -11.07 25.48 25.86
CA GLU A 241 -10.76 25.49 27.31
C GLU A 241 -11.14 24.17 28.01
N ALA A 242 -12.07 23.40 27.42
CA ALA A 242 -12.41 22.06 27.92
C ALA A 242 -11.26 21.04 27.82
N GLY A 243 -10.19 21.35 27.10
CA GLY A 243 -8.98 20.51 27.00
C GLY A 243 -9.16 19.26 26.14
N PHE A 244 -10.28 19.09 25.44
CA PHE A 244 -10.48 17.93 24.55
C PHE A 244 -9.72 18.12 23.22
N PRO A 245 -9.19 17.03 22.61
CA PRO A 245 -8.49 17.10 21.35
C PRO A 245 -9.41 17.53 20.19
N LEU A 246 -8.86 18.32 19.26
CA LEU A 246 -9.53 18.62 18.00
C LEU A 246 -9.46 17.42 17.05
N LEU A 247 -10.64 17.02 16.60
CA LEU A 247 -10.82 15.95 15.61
C LEU A 247 -11.28 16.53 14.27
N THR A 248 -11.09 15.76 13.22
CA THR A 248 -11.63 16.05 11.89
C THR A 248 -12.24 14.79 11.29
N SER A 249 -13.41 14.92 10.69
CA SER A 249 -14.07 13.85 9.96
C SER A 249 -13.62 13.90 8.50
N SER A 250 -13.08 12.78 8.00
CA SER A 250 -12.60 12.61 6.64
C SER A 250 -13.20 11.36 6.00
N ARG A 251 -12.91 11.14 4.72
CA ARG A 251 -13.29 9.87 4.03
C ARG A 251 -12.55 8.65 4.57
N ASN A 252 -11.41 8.88 5.22
CA ASN A 252 -10.58 7.82 5.80
C ASN A 252 -10.88 7.57 7.29
N GLY A 253 -11.92 8.20 7.82
CA GLY A 253 -12.30 8.09 9.21
C GLY A 253 -12.21 9.40 9.99
N LEU A 254 -12.48 9.32 11.30
CA LEU A 254 -12.25 10.39 12.25
C LEU A 254 -10.78 10.34 12.70
N MET A 255 -10.11 11.48 12.68
CA MET A 255 -8.66 11.60 12.92
C MET A 255 -8.37 12.82 13.81
N TYR A 256 -7.22 12.83 14.48
CA TYR A 256 -6.73 14.06 15.12
C TYR A 256 -6.42 15.11 14.06
N GLN A 257 -6.86 16.34 14.30
CA GLN A 257 -6.74 17.43 13.32
C GLN A 257 -5.26 17.76 13.00
N ASN A 258 -4.39 17.72 14.02
CA ASN A 258 -2.95 17.95 13.87
C ASN A 258 -2.27 16.90 12.99
N GLU A 259 -2.68 15.63 13.09
CA GLU A 259 -2.16 14.54 12.25
C GLU A 259 -2.63 14.69 10.79
N TYR A 260 -3.89 15.09 10.60
CA TYR A 260 -4.48 15.25 9.28
C TYR A 260 -3.94 16.46 8.50
N ARG A 261 -3.74 17.61 9.19
CA ARG A 261 -3.34 18.90 8.57
C ARG A 261 -1.88 19.29 8.83
N GLY A 262 -1.14 18.51 9.65
CA GLY A 262 0.21 18.83 10.08
C GLY A 262 0.30 20.00 11.08
N LYS A 263 -0.81 20.66 11.37
CA LYS A 263 -0.91 21.73 12.38
C LYS A 263 -2.35 21.91 12.85
N GLN A 264 -2.53 22.48 14.03
CA GLN A 264 -3.82 22.94 14.53
C GLN A 264 -4.27 24.19 13.74
N THR A 265 -5.55 24.26 13.38
CA THR A 265 -6.07 25.33 12.51
C THR A 265 -6.63 26.54 13.26
N THR A 266 -6.85 26.43 14.58
CA THR A 266 -7.32 27.53 15.41
C THR A 266 -6.76 27.43 16.82
N ASP A 267 -6.38 28.57 17.36
CA ASP A 267 -5.97 28.75 18.75
C ASP A 267 -6.97 29.66 19.51
N SER A 268 -8.10 30.01 18.85
CA SER A 268 -9.12 30.88 19.47
C SER A 268 -9.88 30.10 20.54
N THR A 269 -9.81 30.62 21.76
CA THR A 269 -10.54 30.11 22.93
C THR A 269 -12.04 30.42 22.89
N GLU A 270 -12.46 31.37 22.08
CA GLU A 270 -13.86 31.77 21.96
C GLU A 270 -14.66 30.92 20.96
N THR A 271 -13.96 30.16 20.11
CA THR A 271 -14.63 29.33 19.10
C THR A 271 -15.38 28.18 19.75
N MET A 272 -16.66 28.05 19.44
CA MET A 272 -17.49 26.93 19.88
C MET A 272 -17.31 25.70 18.96
N PHE A 273 -17.22 24.53 19.56
CA PHE A 273 -17.09 23.24 18.89
C PHE A 273 -18.18 22.28 19.34
N SER A 274 -18.59 21.36 18.47
CA SER A 274 -19.43 20.23 18.86
C SER A 274 -18.58 19.20 19.60
N ILE A 275 -19.08 18.69 20.71
CA ILE A 275 -18.46 17.58 21.46
C ILE A 275 -18.83 16.28 20.77
N VAL A 276 -17.83 15.45 20.48
CA VAL A 276 -18.02 14.09 19.92
C VAL A 276 -17.54 13.07 20.95
N PRO A 277 -18.44 12.51 21.75
CA PRO A 277 -18.08 11.43 22.68
C PRO A 277 -17.62 10.16 21.97
N LEU A 278 -16.96 9.28 22.72
CA LEU A 278 -16.63 7.93 22.22
C LEU A 278 -17.92 7.18 21.85
N GLY A 279 -17.96 6.57 20.68
CA GLY A 279 -19.13 5.86 20.16
C GLY A 279 -20.16 6.72 19.44
N ALA A 280 -20.08 8.07 19.50
CA ALA A 280 -20.93 8.95 18.71
C ALA A 280 -20.48 9.01 17.24
N CYS A 281 -21.42 9.25 16.34
CA CYS A 281 -21.12 9.48 14.91
C CYS A 281 -21.06 10.96 14.60
N THR A 282 -20.15 11.33 13.70
CA THR A 282 -20.07 12.70 13.13
C THR A 282 -19.64 12.66 11.67
N TYR A 283 -19.94 13.70 10.93
CA TYR A 283 -19.51 13.85 9.55
C TYR A 283 -19.30 15.32 9.16
N ARG A 284 -18.47 15.56 8.15
CA ARG A 284 -18.34 16.88 7.55
C ARG A 284 -19.61 17.20 6.77
N HIS A 285 -20.35 18.25 7.17
CA HIS A 285 -21.64 18.59 6.59
C HIS A 285 -21.58 19.21 5.19
N MET A 286 -20.38 19.47 4.64
CA MET A 286 -20.16 20.03 3.30
C MET A 286 -19.29 19.11 2.45
N SER A 287 -19.67 18.95 1.17
CA SER A 287 -18.93 18.20 0.18
C SER A 287 -18.86 18.96 -1.15
N ASP A 288 -17.71 18.83 -1.83
CA ASP A 288 -17.48 19.42 -3.16
C ASP A 288 -17.95 18.48 -4.30
N ASP A 289 -18.14 17.19 -4.03
CA ASP A 289 -18.47 16.13 -4.97
C ASP A 289 -19.66 15.25 -4.54
N ASP A 290 -20.52 15.80 -3.69
CA ASP A 290 -21.76 15.21 -3.19
C ASP A 290 -21.56 13.90 -2.37
N VAL A 291 -20.29 13.57 -2.01
CA VAL A 291 -19.96 12.39 -1.20
C VAL A 291 -19.80 12.78 0.25
N PHE A 292 -20.62 12.18 1.11
CA PHE A 292 -20.52 12.31 2.56
C PHE A 292 -20.09 10.99 3.18
N HIS A 293 -19.28 11.05 4.21
CA HIS A 293 -18.79 9.88 4.93
C HIS A 293 -19.04 10.08 6.44
N LEU A 294 -19.85 9.21 6.99
CA LEU A 294 -20.22 9.18 8.39
C LEU A 294 -19.17 8.39 9.17
N ASN A 295 -18.68 8.93 10.29
CA ASN A 295 -17.60 8.34 11.07
C ASN A 295 -17.99 8.18 12.53
N VAL A 296 -17.96 6.95 13.05
CA VAL A 296 -18.13 6.68 14.48
C VAL A 296 -16.79 6.98 15.18
N ASN A 297 -16.85 7.74 16.26
CA ASN A 297 -15.68 8.07 17.08
C ASN A 297 -15.17 6.83 17.83
N ARG A 298 -13.97 6.37 17.44
CA ARG A 298 -13.24 5.24 18.02
C ARG A 298 -11.97 5.68 18.76
N LEU A 299 -11.71 6.99 18.83
CA LEU A 299 -10.51 7.55 19.44
C LEU A 299 -10.73 7.82 20.91
N GLU A 300 -11.25 8.99 21.23
CA GLU A 300 -11.58 9.47 22.55
C GLU A 300 -12.59 10.63 22.44
N LYS A 301 -13.15 11.07 23.56
CA LYS A 301 -14.01 12.27 23.58
C LYS A 301 -13.21 13.46 23.00
N GLY A 302 -13.71 14.08 21.95
CA GLY A 302 -13.01 15.15 21.23
C GLY A 302 -13.96 16.21 20.68
N LEU A 303 -13.40 17.18 19.99
CA LEU A 303 -14.09 18.34 19.45
C LEU A 303 -14.03 18.32 17.92
N VAL A 304 -15.14 18.62 17.28
CA VAL A 304 -15.21 18.90 15.83
C VAL A 304 -15.80 20.27 15.58
N SER A 305 -15.70 20.76 14.34
CA SER A 305 -16.37 22.01 13.96
C SER A 305 -17.82 22.01 14.42
N ARG A 306 -18.29 23.14 14.93
CA ARG A 306 -19.69 23.32 15.35
C ARG A 306 -20.71 22.95 14.26
N GLU A 307 -20.30 23.10 13.01
CA GLU A 307 -21.14 22.77 11.85
C GLU A 307 -21.27 21.27 11.57
N TYR A 308 -20.46 20.41 12.23
CA TYR A 308 -20.55 18.96 12.03
C TYR A 308 -21.62 18.40 12.95
N PRO A 309 -22.63 17.70 12.41
CA PRO A 309 -23.60 16.99 13.20
C PRO A 309 -22.95 15.91 14.06
N VAL A 310 -23.46 15.73 15.25
CA VAL A 310 -23.09 14.64 16.16
C VAL A 310 -24.36 13.92 16.58
N PHE A 311 -24.39 12.60 16.48
CA PHE A 311 -25.55 11.79 16.79
C PHE A 311 -25.20 10.38 17.28
N TYR A 312 -26.16 9.74 17.92
CA TYR A 312 -26.11 8.36 18.40
C TYR A 312 -27.21 7.53 17.74
N ALA A 313 -27.14 6.21 17.85
CA ALA A 313 -28.29 5.38 17.59
C ALA A 313 -29.35 5.57 18.71
N SER A 314 -30.64 5.49 18.36
CA SER A 314 -31.69 5.32 19.33
C SER A 314 -31.65 3.92 19.98
N ASP A 315 -32.27 3.75 21.15
CA ASP A 315 -32.04 2.68 22.13
C ASP A 315 -31.98 1.23 21.58
N ASP A 316 -32.71 0.91 20.54
CA ASP A 316 -32.81 -0.47 20.01
C ASP A 316 -32.01 -0.66 18.70
N ASN A 317 -31.14 0.27 18.34
CA ASN A 317 -30.44 0.24 17.05
C ASN A 317 -28.91 0.23 17.20
N ASN A 318 -28.24 -0.39 16.24
CA ASN A 318 -26.79 -0.44 16.20
C ASN A 318 -26.22 0.66 15.27
N LEU A 319 -25.52 1.64 15.86
CA LEU A 319 -24.95 2.77 15.11
C LEU A 319 -23.95 2.34 14.03
N ASP A 320 -23.15 1.32 14.30
CA ASP A 320 -22.17 0.82 13.34
C ASP A 320 -22.85 0.19 12.12
N PHE A 321 -23.92 -0.55 12.34
CA PHE A 321 -24.75 -1.09 11.26
C PHE A 321 -25.28 0.05 10.39
N ILE A 322 -25.92 1.06 11.00
CA ILE A 322 -26.49 2.22 10.31
C ILE A 322 -25.41 2.92 9.47
N VAL A 323 -24.27 3.22 10.08
CA VAL A 323 -23.16 3.93 9.42
C VAL A 323 -22.55 3.11 8.29
N GLN A 324 -22.35 1.80 8.46
CA GLN A 324 -21.81 0.93 7.40
C GLN A 324 -22.75 0.86 6.19
N GLN A 325 -24.06 0.72 6.45
CA GLN A 325 -25.05 0.69 5.37
C GLN A 325 -25.11 2.04 4.64
N ILE A 326 -25.22 3.16 5.34
CA ILE A 326 -25.26 4.50 4.74
C ILE A 326 -24.01 4.75 3.90
N ASN A 327 -22.82 4.49 4.43
CA ASN A 327 -21.55 4.74 3.73
C ASN A 327 -21.37 3.86 2.48
N SER A 328 -22.03 2.70 2.41
CA SER A 328 -21.95 1.79 1.26
C SER A 328 -23.10 1.96 0.25
N SER A 329 -24.18 2.68 0.61
CA SER A 329 -25.40 2.82 -0.18
C SER A 329 -25.21 3.74 -1.39
N ALA A 330 -25.60 3.27 -2.56
CA ALA A 330 -25.70 4.08 -3.77
C ALA A 330 -26.91 5.05 -3.70
N GLU A 331 -27.99 4.61 -3.08
CA GLU A 331 -29.21 5.41 -2.85
C GLU A 331 -28.91 6.61 -1.98
N PHE A 332 -28.06 6.44 -0.93
CA PHE A 332 -27.63 7.56 -0.10
C PHE A 332 -26.81 8.59 -0.90
N ARG A 333 -25.97 8.16 -1.82
CA ARG A 333 -25.24 9.09 -2.71
C ARG A 333 -26.19 9.89 -3.59
N SER A 334 -27.19 9.23 -4.17
CA SER A 334 -28.22 9.90 -4.98
C SER A 334 -29.02 10.90 -4.13
N PHE A 335 -29.44 10.50 -2.94
CA PHE A 335 -30.09 11.36 -1.97
C PHE A 335 -29.25 12.58 -1.60
N CYS A 336 -27.94 12.41 -1.39
CA CYS A 336 -27.04 13.53 -1.10
C CYS A 336 -26.92 14.50 -2.28
N ALA A 337 -26.87 14.02 -3.51
CA ALA A 337 -26.82 14.85 -4.72
C ALA A 337 -28.06 15.74 -4.86
N GLU A 338 -29.23 15.23 -4.46
CA GLU A 338 -30.50 15.97 -4.47
C GLU A 338 -30.54 17.13 -3.44
N GLN A 339 -29.67 17.08 -2.40
CA GLN A 339 -29.57 18.16 -1.40
C GLN A 339 -28.87 19.41 -1.95
N LYS A 340 -28.34 19.37 -3.15
CA LYS A 340 -27.64 20.49 -3.79
C LYS A 340 -28.60 21.61 -4.16
N LYS A 341 -28.55 22.71 -3.41
CA LYS A 341 -29.38 23.90 -3.64
C LYS A 341 -28.53 25.03 -4.22
N GLY A 342 -28.24 24.97 -5.52
CA GLY A 342 -27.70 26.13 -6.27
C GLY A 342 -26.36 26.70 -5.78
N GLY A 343 -25.36 25.88 -5.50
CA GLY A 343 -24.02 26.30 -5.08
C GLY A 343 -22.92 25.38 -5.58
N THR A 344 -21.66 25.72 -5.31
CA THR A 344 -20.49 24.88 -5.65
C THR A 344 -20.34 23.69 -4.72
N ARG A 345 -20.98 23.72 -3.54
CA ARG A 345 -20.88 22.68 -2.50
C ARG A 345 -22.25 22.20 -2.06
N THR A 346 -22.39 20.91 -1.87
CA THR A 346 -23.58 20.30 -1.26
C THR A 346 -23.46 20.34 0.26
N ARG A 347 -24.58 20.65 0.92
CA ARG A 347 -24.68 20.65 2.39
C ARG A 347 -25.71 19.64 2.84
N LEU A 348 -25.26 18.73 3.68
CA LEU A 348 -26.11 17.73 4.34
C LEU A 348 -26.22 18.07 5.83
N TYR A 349 -27.30 18.70 6.22
CA TYR A 349 -27.62 18.95 7.63
C TYR A 349 -28.25 17.70 8.25
N TYR A 350 -28.14 17.54 9.57
CA TYR A 350 -28.71 16.39 10.26
C TYR A 350 -30.21 16.24 9.99
N LYS A 351 -30.99 17.31 10.03
CA LYS A 351 -32.42 17.29 9.68
C LYS A 351 -32.73 16.72 8.29
N ASN A 352 -31.82 16.93 7.34
CA ASN A 352 -31.97 16.34 6.00
C ASN A 352 -31.58 14.88 5.99
N LEU A 353 -30.49 14.51 6.71
CA LEU A 353 -30.09 13.12 6.89
C LEU A 353 -31.23 12.28 7.53
N CYS A 354 -31.99 12.85 8.47
CA CYS A 354 -33.13 12.21 9.12
C CYS A 354 -34.23 11.76 8.13
N GLU A 355 -34.34 12.40 6.96
CA GLU A 355 -35.32 12.04 5.93
C GLU A 355 -34.88 10.87 5.03
N PHE A 356 -33.60 10.51 5.07
CA PHE A 356 -33.12 9.36 4.31
C PHE A 356 -33.76 8.08 4.82
N GLN A 357 -34.29 7.29 3.89
CA GLN A 357 -34.93 6.00 4.19
C GLN A 357 -33.96 4.86 3.93
N MET A 358 -33.88 3.92 4.85
CA MET A 358 -33.04 2.73 4.75
C MET A 358 -33.78 1.49 5.23
N LEU A 359 -33.40 0.34 4.73
CA LEU A 359 -33.90 -0.94 5.19
C LEU A 359 -33.11 -1.40 6.42
N ILE A 360 -33.81 -1.89 7.45
CA ILE A 360 -33.19 -2.26 8.72
C ILE A 360 -33.77 -3.60 9.22
N PRO A 361 -32.91 -4.55 9.62
CA PRO A 361 -33.36 -5.78 10.29
C PRO A 361 -33.59 -5.56 11.79
N ASN A 362 -33.98 -6.61 12.49
CA ASN A 362 -34.00 -6.58 13.94
C ASN A 362 -32.62 -6.33 14.55
N THR A 363 -32.59 -5.89 15.80
CA THR A 363 -31.36 -5.49 16.53
C THR A 363 -30.30 -6.59 16.58
N GLU A 364 -30.69 -7.85 16.77
CA GLU A 364 -29.73 -8.96 16.84
C GLU A 364 -28.98 -9.16 15.52
N GLU A 365 -29.66 -9.04 14.38
CA GLU A 365 -29.03 -9.14 13.07
C GLU A 365 -28.17 -7.93 12.79
N GLN A 366 -28.61 -6.70 13.17
CA GLN A 366 -27.77 -5.49 13.09
C GLN A 366 -26.43 -5.69 13.80
N GLU A 367 -26.45 -6.21 15.02
CA GLU A 367 -25.25 -6.46 15.82
C GLU A 367 -24.30 -7.46 15.16
N LYS A 368 -24.84 -8.56 14.62
CA LYS A 368 -24.03 -9.57 13.93
C LYS A 368 -23.36 -9.01 12.69
N ILE A 369 -24.09 -8.25 11.85
CA ILE A 369 -23.56 -7.63 10.65
C ILE A 369 -22.50 -6.57 11.02
N ALA A 370 -22.81 -5.69 11.96
CA ALA A 370 -21.88 -4.66 12.43
C ALA A 370 -20.59 -5.26 12.98
N THR A 371 -20.68 -6.24 13.86
CA THR A 371 -19.53 -6.93 14.45
C THR A 371 -18.66 -7.61 13.39
N PHE A 372 -19.28 -8.27 12.43
CA PHE A 372 -18.55 -8.91 11.32
C PHE A 372 -17.78 -7.88 10.48
N LEU A 373 -18.43 -6.80 10.06
CA LEU A 373 -17.80 -5.77 9.25
C LEU A 373 -16.70 -5.00 10.01
N LEU A 374 -16.90 -4.70 11.30
CA LEU A 374 -15.89 -4.10 12.17
C LEU A 374 -14.68 -5.01 12.39
N THR A 375 -14.91 -6.32 12.49
CA THR A 375 -13.83 -7.31 12.57
C THR A 375 -12.97 -7.27 11.31
N LEU A 376 -13.59 -7.19 10.13
CA LEU A 376 -12.86 -7.03 8.87
C LEU A 376 -12.03 -5.72 8.84
N ASP A 377 -12.61 -4.60 9.30
CA ASP A 377 -11.87 -3.32 9.38
C ASP A 377 -10.67 -3.40 10.32
N THR A 378 -10.85 -4.06 11.45
CA THR A 378 -9.76 -4.29 12.41
C THR A 378 -8.63 -5.12 11.79
N LEU A 379 -8.97 -6.22 11.11
CA LEU A 379 -7.99 -7.07 10.44
C LEU A 379 -7.24 -6.32 9.33
N ILE A 380 -7.96 -5.57 8.50
CA ILE A 380 -7.35 -4.74 7.45
C ILE A 380 -6.36 -3.74 8.08
N THR A 381 -6.78 -3.03 9.10
CA THR A 381 -5.94 -2.03 9.80
C THR A 381 -4.69 -2.67 10.42
N LEU A 382 -4.82 -3.82 11.06
CA LEU A 382 -3.68 -4.55 11.65
C LEU A 382 -2.66 -4.99 10.59
N HIS A 383 -3.14 -5.53 9.46
CA HIS A 383 -2.26 -5.92 8.36
C HIS A 383 -1.58 -4.72 7.70
N GLN A 384 -2.29 -3.59 7.52
CA GLN A 384 -1.72 -2.35 6.99
C GLN A 384 -0.60 -1.79 7.90
N ARG A 385 -0.85 -1.68 9.21
CA ARG A 385 0.16 -1.22 10.18
C ARG A 385 1.39 -2.14 10.20
N LYS A 386 1.17 -3.45 10.12
CA LYS A 386 2.28 -4.42 10.06
C LYS A 386 3.09 -4.25 8.78
N LEU A 387 2.41 -4.06 7.65
CA LEU A 387 3.04 -3.82 6.34
C LEU A 387 3.92 -2.57 6.36
N GLU A 388 3.40 -1.44 6.84
CA GLU A 388 4.16 -0.20 6.97
C GLU A 388 5.39 -0.36 7.88
N THR A 389 5.22 -1.05 8.99
CA THR A 389 6.32 -1.32 9.94
C THR A 389 7.42 -2.15 9.29
N LEU A 390 7.06 -3.24 8.58
CA LEU A 390 8.00 -4.11 7.88
C LEU A 390 8.72 -3.37 6.75
N GLN A 391 8.03 -2.51 6.00
CA GLN A 391 8.64 -1.69 4.94
C GLN A 391 9.64 -0.67 5.52
N LYS A 392 9.29 0.03 6.60
CA LYS A 392 10.19 0.96 7.30
C LYS A 392 11.42 0.22 7.86
N MET A 393 11.19 -0.95 8.46
CA MET A 393 12.26 -1.80 8.99
C MET A 393 13.21 -2.25 7.88
N LYS A 394 12.69 -2.77 6.75
CA LYS A 394 13.49 -3.16 5.59
C LYS A 394 14.37 -2.02 5.09
N LYS A 395 13.78 -0.82 4.90
CA LYS A 395 14.52 0.37 4.45
C LYS A 395 15.67 0.72 5.40
N SER A 396 15.41 0.74 6.71
CA SER A 396 16.43 1.04 7.73
C SER A 396 17.54 -0.01 7.77
N LEU A 397 17.18 -1.30 7.69
CA LEU A 397 18.15 -2.40 7.77
C LEU A 397 19.02 -2.46 6.51
N LEU A 398 18.49 -2.20 5.30
CA LEU A 398 19.30 -2.08 4.08
C LEU A 398 20.37 -0.99 4.21
N GLN A 399 20.09 0.11 4.92
CA GLN A 399 21.08 1.17 5.14
C GLN A 399 22.14 0.80 6.19
N LYS A 400 21.80 -0.03 7.18
CA LYS A 400 22.65 -0.32 8.35
C LYS A 400 23.39 -1.65 8.25
N MET A 401 22.91 -2.59 7.47
CA MET A 401 23.49 -3.93 7.31
C MET A 401 24.40 -4.06 6.08
N PHE A 402 24.54 -3.01 5.27
CA PHE A 402 25.50 -2.94 4.17
C PHE A 402 26.47 -1.78 4.36
N VAL A 403 27.73 -1.98 3.92
CA VAL A 403 28.83 -1.00 4.00
C VAL A 403 28.99 -0.25 2.70
#